data_9b0e3cf92097508674fba06beb9aa48f
#
_entry.id   9b0e3cf92097508674fba06beb9aa48f
#
_cell.length_a   1.000
_cell.length_b   1.000
_cell.length_c   1.000
_cell.angle_alpha   90.00
_cell.angle_beta   90.00
_cell.angle_gamma   90.00
#
_symmetry.space_group_name_H-M   'P 1'
#
loop_
_entity.id
_entity.type
_entity.pdbx_description
1 polymer ?
#
loop_
_entity_poly.entity_id
_entity_poly.type
_entity_poly.pdbx_seq_one_letter_code
_entity_poly.pdbx_strand_id
1 'polypeptide(L)'
;AFTIDSPVRVAQYGIDSVISIMDDDLIEKMTAFYAEKFKQPYEEISQKVEDFRAKRITNYLNLLDNVVTQKFETFKSELIEKRTQLEDFIAILPTTSELKIKLEHLIDSGKNNMMELKTILDHHFAPGSIDVNIMTKIDKDNFSDDEQLPVIYNDAHAALRGFVNSTTNSSVVFSAGMNPRLYSYMETFDAFYPNANGQFHKKIILKVSDFRSAMIQGNFLAKKGLWVSEYRIESGLNCGGHAFATDGFLLGPILEEFKNKKDELIQSAYSLLTNALASKNKIVPNEPPVLKIT
;
A
#
# COMPACT_ATOMS: atom_id res chain seq x y z
N ALA A 1 -8.64 5.66 -12.62
CA ALA A 1 -9.42 4.90 -11.65
C ALA A 1 -8.62 3.66 -11.25
N PHE A 2 -8.59 3.36 -9.96
CA PHE A 2 -7.98 2.12 -9.48
C PHE A 2 -8.95 0.96 -9.68
N THR A 3 -8.41 -0.24 -9.88
CA THR A 3 -9.21 -1.46 -9.85
C THR A 3 -9.59 -1.79 -8.42
N ILE A 4 -10.41 -2.82 -8.25
CA ILE A 4 -10.80 -3.28 -6.92
C ILE A 4 -10.28 -4.69 -6.63
N ASP A 5 -9.83 -5.43 -7.64
CA ASP A 5 -9.52 -6.85 -7.56
C ASP A 5 -8.16 -7.25 -8.19
N SER A 6 -7.32 -6.29 -8.56
CA SER A 6 -6.01 -6.56 -9.16
C SER A 6 -5.15 -7.56 -8.39
N PRO A 7 -5.09 -7.51 -7.03
CA PRO A 7 -4.26 -8.45 -6.27
C PRO A 7 -4.56 -9.92 -6.57
N VAL A 8 -5.84 -10.26 -6.74
CA VAL A 8 -6.27 -11.64 -7.04
C VAL A 8 -5.67 -12.17 -8.36
N ARG A 9 -5.32 -11.27 -9.28
CA ARG A 9 -4.78 -11.61 -10.60
C ARG A 9 -3.27 -11.64 -10.63
N VAL A 10 -2.60 -10.70 -9.95
CA VAL A 10 -1.18 -10.44 -10.17
C VAL A 10 -0.29 -10.67 -8.95
N ALA A 11 -0.83 -10.61 -7.73
CA ALA A 11 -0.01 -10.67 -6.52
C ALA A 11 0.71 -12.01 -6.34
N GLN A 12 0.16 -13.11 -6.85
CA GLN A 12 0.83 -14.42 -6.84
C GLN A 12 2.16 -14.44 -7.61
N TYR A 13 2.38 -13.49 -8.52
CA TYR A 13 3.61 -13.36 -9.30
C TYR A 13 4.61 -12.38 -8.67
N GLY A 14 4.37 -11.90 -7.45
CA GLY A 14 5.19 -10.89 -6.78
C GLY A 14 4.92 -9.45 -7.27
N ILE A 15 3.80 -9.21 -7.94
CA ILE A 15 3.46 -7.89 -8.49
C ILE A 15 2.58 -7.13 -7.51
N ASP A 16 3.09 -5.99 -7.02
CA ASP A 16 2.34 -5.07 -6.17
C ASP A 16 1.17 -4.46 -6.94
N SER A 17 0.07 -4.22 -6.25
CA SER A 17 -1.09 -3.58 -6.85
C SER A 17 -1.83 -2.68 -5.87
N VAL A 18 -2.53 -1.68 -6.42
CA VAL A 18 -3.30 -0.72 -5.64
C VAL A 18 -4.77 -0.86 -5.98
N ILE A 19 -5.62 -1.02 -4.98
CA ILE A 19 -7.07 -1.10 -5.12
C ILE A 19 -7.77 0.09 -4.46
N SER A 20 -8.90 0.54 -5.02
CA SER A 20 -9.75 1.55 -4.39
C SER A 20 -10.63 0.89 -3.34
N ILE A 21 -10.71 1.51 -2.15
CA ILE A 21 -11.56 1.03 -1.05
C ILE A 21 -12.64 2.03 -0.64
N MET A 22 -12.96 3.00 -1.50
CA MET A 22 -13.91 4.07 -1.17
C MET A 22 -15.39 3.66 -1.35
N ASP A 23 -15.67 2.68 -2.20
CA ASP A 23 -17.03 2.18 -2.49
C ASP A 23 -17.28 0.88 -1.71
N ASP A 24 -17.84 1.02 -0.52
CA ASP A 24 -18.07 -0.12 0.38
C ASP A 24 -19.22 -1.03 -0.08
N ASP A 25 -20.17 -0.52 -0.86
CA ASP A 25 -21.26 -1.37 -1.42
C ASP A 25 -20.71 -2.27 -2.54
N LEU A 26 -19.81 -1.74 -3.39
CA LEU A 26 -19.12 -2.56 -4.36
C LEU A 26 -18.19 -3.57 -3.67
N ILE A 27 -17.48 -3.15 -2.62
CA ILE A 27 -16.61 -4.01 -1.81
C ILE A 27 -17.38 -5.18 -1.22
N GLU A 28 -18.59 -4.95 -0.66
CA GLU A 28 -19.41 -6.00 -0.10
C GLU A 28 -19.83 -7.03 -1.16
N LYS A 29 -20.26 -6.57 -2.34
CA LYS A 29 -20.58 -7.45 -3.48
C LYS A 29 -19.37 -8.25 -3.97
N MET A 30 -18.19 -7.64 -3.99
CA MET A 30 -16.94 -8.31 -4.38
C MET A 30 -16.51 -9.33 -3.32
N THR A 31 -16.77 -9.04 -2.04
CA THR A 31 -16.54 -10.01 -0.94
C THR A 31 -17.38 -11.25 -1.15
N ALA A 32 -18.68 -11.09 -1.39
CA ALA A 32 -19.59 -12.22 -1.68
C ALA A 32 -19.11 -13.04 -2.90
N PHE A 33 -18.81 -12.34 -4.01
CA PHE A 33 -18.36 -12.98 -5.24
C PHE A 33 -17.05 -13.78 -5.07
N TYR A 34 -16.05 -13.22 -4.41
CA TYR A 34 -14.78 -13.91 -4.23
C TYR A 34 -14.85 -14.98 -3.13
N ALA A 35 -15.66 -14.79 -2.10
CA ALA A 35 -15.89 -15.82 -1.11
C ALA A 35 -16.52 -17.08 -1.74
N GLU A 36 -17.54 -16.92 -2.58
CA GLU A 36 -18.10 -18.03 -3.36
C GLU A 36 -17.07 -18.68 -4.28
N LYS A 37 -16.37 -17.88 -5.08
CA LYS A 37 -15.39 -18.36 -6.06
C LYS A 37 -14.25 -19.16 -5.44
N PHE A 38 -13.78 -18.75 -4.27
CA PHE A 38 -12.67 -19.39 -3.57
C PHE A 38 -13.11 -20.27 -2.38
N LYS A 39 -14.42 -20.51 -2.26
CA LYS A 39 -15.03 -21.36 -1.21
C LYS A 39 -14.62 -20.91 0.20
N GLN A 40 -14.60 -19.60 0.42
CA GLN A 40 -14.34 -18.99 1.73
C GLN A 40 -15.67 -18.70 2.44
N PRO A 41 -15.70 -18.71 3.77
CA PRO A 41 -16.88 -18.32 4.52
C PRO A 41 -17.24 -16.85 4.24
N TYR A 42 -18.55 -16.58 4.14
CA TYR A 42 -19.07 -15.23 3.92
C TYR A 42 -20.34 -15.01 4.74
N GLU A 43 -20.41 -13.86 5.36
CA GLU A 43 -21.60 -13.34 6.02
C GLU A 43 -21.76 -11.88 5.62
N GLU A 44 -22.94 -11.52 5.10
CA GLU A 44 -23.23 -10.15 4.65
C GLU A 44 -23.22 -9.16 5.81
N ILE A 45 -22.50 -8.05 5.64
CA ILE A 45 -22.52 -6.94 6.58
C ILE A 45 -23.56 -5.91 6.14
N SER A 46 -24.72 -5.96 6.82
CA SER A 46 -25.80 -5.01 6.58
C SER A 46 -25.39 -3.57 6.96
N GLN A 47 -25.93 -2.58 6.25
CA GLN A 47 -25.77 -1.16 6.59
C GLN A 47 -26.35 -0.77 7.97
N LYS A 48 -27.13 -1.64 8.60
CA LYS A 48 -27.64 -1.45 9.97
C LYS A 48 -26.60 -1.76 11.05
N VAL A 49 -25.51 -2.41 10.69
CA VAL A 49 -24.42 -2.71 11.62
C VAL A 49 -23.61 -1.46 11.88
N GLU A 50 -23.35 -1.13 13.13
CA GLU A 50 -22.46 -0.01 13.47
C GLU A 50 -21.12 -0.16 12.77
N ASP A 51 -20.61 0.93 12.19
CA ASP A 51 -19.34 0.97 11.43
C ASP A 51 -19.27 -0.05 10.27
N PHE A 52 -20.42 -0.34 9.66
CA PHE A 52 -20.53 -1.33 8.58
C PHE A 52 -19.51 -1.11 7.46
N ARG A 53 -19.24 0.15 7.09
CA ARG A 53 -18.31 0.52 6.01
C ARG A 53 -16.89 0.05 6.31
N ALA A 54 -16.37 0.36 7.49
CA ALA A 54 -15.03 -0.11 7.89
C ALA A 54 -14.97 -1.64 8.00
N LYS A 55 -16.02 -2.27 8.52
CA LYS A 55 -16.11 -3.74 8.65
C LYS A 55 -16.13 -4.44 7.30
N ARG A 56 -16.88 -3.94 6.32
CA ARG A 56 -16.90 -4.44 4.94
C ARG A 56 -15.50 -4.39 4.31
N ILE A 57 -14.83 -3.24 4.46
CA ILE A 57 -13.47 -3.04 3.94
C ILE A 57 -12.47 -3.99 4.62
N THR A 58 -12.54 -4.13 5.95
CA THR A 58 -11.69 -5.07 6.68
C THR A 58 -11.87 -6.50 6.19
N ASN A 59 -13.12 -6.96 6.07
CA ASN A 59 -13.42 -8.31 5.62
C ASN A 59 -12.94 -8.57 4.19
N TYR A 60 -13.13 -7.60 3.31
CA TYR A 60 -12.65 -7.71 1.92
C TYR A 60 -11.13 -7.82 1.85
N LEU A 61 -10.42 -6.96 2.56
CA LEU A 61 -8.95 -6.99 2.57
C LEU A 61 -8.42 -8.30 3.17
N ASN A 62 -9.03 -8.81 4.24
CA ASN A 62 -8.67 -10.09 4.83
C ASN A 62 -8.96 -11.27 3.88
N LEU A 63 -10.08 -11.23 3.15
CA LEU A 63 -10.39 -12.21 2.13
C LEU A 63 -9.35 -12.20 1.01
N LEU A 64 -8.99 -11.00 0.50
CA LEU A 64 -7.97 -10.88 -0.54
C LEU A 64 -6.60 -11.38 -0.07
N ASP A 65 -6.21 -11.07 1.16
CA ASP A 65 -4.96 -11.52 1.77
C ASP A 65 -4.88 -13.05 1.82
N ASN A 66 -5.94 -13.71 2.27
CA ASN A 66 -6.05 -15.16 2.29
C ASN A 66 -6.00 -15.77 0.87
N VAL A 67 -6.75 -15.22 -0.07
CA VAL A 67 -6.78 -15.71 -1.46
C VAL A 67 -5.42 -15.55 -2.13
N VAL A 68 -4.78 -14.39 -1.95
CA VAL A 68 -3.44 -14.13 -2.51
C VAL A 68 -2.41 -15.08 -1.92
N THR A 69 -2.44 -15.30 -0.60
CA THR A 69 -1.53 -16.23 0.08
C THR A 69 -1.70 -17.66 -0.46
N GLN A 70 -2.94 -18.16 -0.57
CA GLN A 70 -3.20 -19.49 -1.11
C GLN A 70 -2.72 -19.64 -2.57
N LYS A 71 -3.00 -18.65 -3.41
CA LYS A 71 -2.56 -18.65 -4.81
C LYS A 71 -1.04 -18.58 -4.95
N PHE A 72 -0.40 -17.77 -4.11
CA PHE A 72 1.05 -17.64 -4.08
C PHE A 72 1.72 -18.95 -3.70
N GLU A 73 1.29 -19.62 -2.62
CA GLU A 73 1.85 -20.90 -2.19
C GLU A 73 1.63 -22.01 -3.24
N THR A 74 0.46 -22.03 -3.89
CA THR A 74 0.19 -22.93 -5.00
C THR A 74 1.15 -22.67 -6.16
N PHE A 75 1.29 -21.42 -6.59
CA PHE A 75 2.18 -21.03 -7.68
C PHE A 75 3.65 -21.35 -7.37
N LYS A 76 4.10 -21.06 -6.14
CA LYS A 76 5.44 -21.37 -5.68
C LYS A 76 5.74 -22.88 -5.70
N SER A 77 4.78 -23.71 -5.29
CA SER A 77 4.89 -25.17 -5.39
C SER A 77 4.99 -25.63 -6.84
N GLU A 78 4.19 -25.05 -7.73
CA GLU A 78 4.25 -25.33 -9.17
C GLU A 78 5.60 -24.98 -9.81
N LEU A 79 6.23 -23.85 -9.40
CA LEU A 79 7.58 -23.49 -9.84
C LEU A 79 8.64 -24.50 -9.43
N ILE A 80 8.46 -25.16 -8.27
CA ILE A 80 9.37 -26.20 -7.78
C ILE A 80 9.16 -27.52 -8.54
N GLU A 81 7.92 -27.87 -8.85
CA GLU A 81 7.56 -29.17 -9.44
C GLU A 81 7.67 -29.20 -10.96
N LYS A 82 7.42 -28.05 -11.65
CA LYS A 82 7.29 -27.97 -13.11
C LYS A 82 8.36 -27.09 -13.72
N ARG A 83 9.38 -27.70 -14.32
CA ARG A 83 10.51 -27.01 -14.95
C ARG A 83 10.08 -25.98 -16.00
N THR A 84 9.13 -26.31 -16.86
CA THR A 84 8.63 -25.39 -17.89
C THR A 84 8.01 -24.14 -17.30
N GLN A 85 7.25 -24.27 -16.21
CA GLN A 85 6.63 -23.15 -15.54
C GLN A 85 7.66 -22.24 -14.84
N LEU A 86 8.73 -22.83 -14.31
CA LEU A 86 9.86 -22.07 -13.78
C LEU A 86 10.56 -21.27 -14.88
N GLU A 87 10.82 -21.87 -16.04
CA GLU A 87 11.45 -21.20 -17.18
C GLU A 87 10.58 -20.07 -17.72
N ASP A 88 9.27 -20.26 -17.86
CA ASP A 88 8.32 -19.21 -18.24
C ASP A 88 8.29 -18.05 -17.23
N PHE A 89 8.32 -18.38 -15.94
CA PHE A 89 8.37 -17.37 -14.87
C PHE A 89 9.66 -16.54 -14.93
N ILE A 90 10.81 -17.20 -15.09
CA ILE A 90 12.11 -16.51 -15.22
C ILE A 90 12.11 -15.57 -16.44
N ALA A 91 11.51 -16.00 -17.57
CA ALA A 91 11.46 -15.20 -18.77
C ALA A 91 10.75 -13.85 -18.58
N ILE A 92 9.72 -13.80 -17.75
CA ILE A 92 8.95 -12.56 -17.48
C ILE A 92 9.55 -11.68 -16.39
N LEU A 93 10.50 -12.18 -15.59
CA LEU A 93 11.16 -11.37 -14.57
C LEU A 93 12.05 -10.28 -15.19
N PRO A 94 12.10 -9.07 -14.57
CA PRO A 94 13.00 -8.01 -15.02
C PRO A 94 14.47 -8.48 -15.02
N THR A 95 15.23 -8.08 -16.03
CA THR A 95 16.65 -8.48 -16.19
C THR A 95 17.54 -8.07 -15.01
N THR A 96 17.17 -7.01 -14.29
CA THR A 96 17.88 -6.50 -13.11
C THR A 96 17.40 -7.14 -11.80
N SER A 97 16.44 -8.05 -11.85
CA SER A 97 15.89 -8.71 -10.67
C SER A 97 16.92 -9.67 -10.07
N GLU A 98 17.20 -9.52 -8.78
CA GLU A 98 18.06 -10.45 -8.03
C GLU A 98 17.54 -11.89 -8.08
N LEU A 99 16.22 -12.04 -7.99
CA LEU A 99 15.56 -13.35 -8.13
C LEU A 99 15.86 -13.98 -9.48
N LYS A 100 15.74 -13.22 -10.58
CA LYS A 100 16.04 -13.70 -11.94
C LYS A 100 17.49 -14.19 -12.03
N ILE A 101 18.43 -13.37 -11.62
CA ILE A 101 19.86 -13.67 -11.67
C ILE A 101 20.19 -14.97 -10.92
N LYS A 102 19.62 -15.14 -9.71
CA LYS A 102 19.82 -16.37 -8.92
C LYS A 102 19.21 -17.61 -9.57
N LEU A 103 18.01 -17.48 -10.13
CA LEU A 103 17.33 -18.60 -10.79
C LEU A 103 18.01 -18.99 -12.10
N GLU A 104 18.45 -18.04 -12.93
CA GLU A 104 19.23 -18.30 -14.14
C GLU A 104 20.54 -19.03 -13.80
N HIS A 105 21.28 -18.54 -12.81
CA HIS A 105 22.52 -19.19 -12.37
C HIS A 105 22.29 -20.63 -11.89
N LEU A 106 21.21 -20.89 -11.17
CA LEU A 106 20.84 -22.24 -10.74
C LEU A 106 20.59 -23.16 -11.93
N ILE A 107 19.84 -22.67 -12.94
CA ILE A 107 19.52 -23.42 -14.15
C ILE A 107 20.77 -23.73 -14.96
N ASP A 108 21.64 -22.74 -15.18
CA ASP A 108 22.85 -22.85 -15.99
C ASP A 108 23.89 -23.77 -15.33
N SER A 109 23.89 -23.89 -14.02
CA SER A 109 24.78 -24.83 -13.31
C SER A 109 24.51 -26.29 -13.61
N GLY A 110 23.41 -26.63 -14.28
CA GLY A 110 22.99 -27.99 -14.62
C GLY A 110 22.64 -28.84 -13.39
N LYS A 111 22.71 -28.28 -12.19
CA LYS A 111 22.35 -28.97 -10.94
C LYS A 111 20.84 -28.87 -10.75
N ASN A 112 20.18 -30.01 -10.87
CA ASN A 112 18.75 -30.09 -10.53
C ASN A 112 18.60 -30.12 -8.99
N ASN A 113 18.96 -29.03 -8.32
CA ASN A 113 18.93 -28.92 -6.86
C ASN A 113 17.64 -28.30 -6.38
N MET A 114 16.63 -29.14 -6.19
CA MET A 114 15.29 -28.72 -5.71
C MET A 114 15.37 -28.01 -4.35
N MET A 115 16.31 -28.38 -3.48
CA MET A 115 16.47 -27.74 -2.18
C MET A 115 17.01 -26.31 -2.33
N GLU A 116 17.95 -26.09 -3.23
CA GLU A 116 18.50 -24.76 -3.53
C GLU A 116 17.45 -23.86 -4.19
N LEU A 117 16.68 -24.39 -5.15
CA LEU A 117 15.54 -23.69 -5.75
C LEU A 117 14.53 -23.22 -4.68
N LYS A 118 14.14 -24.12 -3.78
CA LYS A 118 13.25 -23.79 -2.67
C LYS A 118 13.84 -22.68 -1.79
N THR A 119 15.10 -22.76 -1.45
CA THR A 119 15.79 -21.75 -0.63
C THR A 119 15.81 -20.39 -1.32
N ILE A 120 16.09 -20.34 -2.63
CA ILE A 120 16.05 -19.08 -3.41
C ILE A 120 14.64 -18.47 -3.39
N LEU A 121 13.62 -19.29 -3.66
CA LEU A 121 12.23 -18.83 -3.67
C LEU A 121 11.78 -18.35 -2.27
N ASP A 122 12.16 -19.05 -1.20
CA ASP A 122 11.80 -18.67 0.17
C ASP A 122 12.40 -17.33 0.59
N HIS A 123 13.59 -16.99 0.11
CA HIS A 123 14.27 -15.75 0.50
C HIS A 123 14.04 -14.55 -0.43
N HIS A 124 13.77 -14.81 -1.71
CA HIS A 124 13.76 -13.75 -2.73
C HIS A 124 12.43 -13.60 -3.48
N PHE A 125 11.45 -14.46 -3.18
CA PHE A 125 10.13 -14.40 -3.80
C PHE A 125 9.04 -14.30 -2.73
N ALA A 126 8.25 -13.23 -2.82
CA ALA A 126 7.13 -12.95 -1.94
C ALA A 126 5.90 -12.54 -2.76
N PRO A 127 4.69 -12.70 -2.23
CA PRO A 127 3.50 -12.21 -2.91
C PRO A 127 3.55 -10.68 -3.03
N GLY A 128 2.96 -10.15 -4.10
CA GLY A 128 2.82 -8.72 -4.29
C GLY A 128 1.94 -8.08 -3.22
N SER A 129 2.26 -6.85 -2.87
CA SER A 129 1.53 -6.06 -1.87
C SER A 129 0.10 -5.75 -2.32
N ILE A 130 -0.83 -5.77 -1.37
CA ILE A 130 -2.22 -5.33 -1.53
C ILE A 130 -2.32 -3.91 -0.97
N ASP A 131 -1.84 -2.93 -1.73
CA ASP A 131 -1.95 -1.54 -1.33
C ASP A 131 -3.38 -1.01 -1.57
N VAL A 132 -3.78 -0.03 -0.77
CA VAL A 132 -5.12 0.56 -0.88
C VAL A 132 -5.04 2.04 -1.21
N ASN A 133 -5.93 2.53 -2.07
CA ASN A 133 -6.04 3.96 -2.37
C ASN A 133 -7.24 4.57 -1.65
N ILE A 134 -6.98 5.66 -0.94
CA ILE A 134 -8.00 6.52 -0.34
C ILE A 134 -7.93 7.89 -1.01
N MET A 135 -9.03 8.31 -1.65
CA MET A 135 -9.16 9.65 -2.22
C MET A 135 -9.52 10.63 -1.11
N THR A 136 -8.56 11.41 -0.66
CA THR A 136 -8.66 12.26 0.52
C THR A 136 -9.73 13.35 0.44
N LYS A 137 -10.12 13.77 -0.78
CA LYS A 137 -11.20 14.75 -1.02
C LYS A 137 -12.61 14.15 -0.98
N ILE A 138 -12.72 12.82 -1.08
CA ILE A 138 -14.00 12.12 -0.98
C ILE A 138 -14.14 11.63 0.47
N ASP A 139 -14.34 12.59 1.37
CA ASP A 139 -14.55 12.32 2.80
C ASP A 139 -15.95 12.84 3.16
N LYS A 140 -16.95 12.17 2.58
CA LYS A 140 -18.35 12.55 2.72
C LYS A 140 -18.83 12.35 4.15
N ASP A 141 -19.57 13.32 4.66
CA ASP A 141 -20.29 13.20 5.93
C ASP A 141 -21.42 12.17 5.80
N ASN A 142 -21.60 11.37 6.83
CA ASN A 142 -22.66 10.37 6.91
C ASN A 142 -23.68 10.76 7.98
N PHE A 143 -24.93 10.28 7.80
CA PHE A 143 -26.07 10.61 8.62
C PHE A 143 -26.77 9.32 9.08
N SER A 144 -27.40 9.39 10.24
CA SER A 144 -28.36 8.40 10.73
C SER A 144 -29.62 9.15 11.18
N ASP A 145 -30.77 8.78 10.61
CA ASP A 145 -32.07 9.41 10.92
C ASP A 145 -32.00 10.97 10.88
N ASP A 146 -31.40 11.53 9.83
CA ASP A 146 -31.18 12.97 9.61
C ASP A 146 -30.15 13.63 10.56
N GLU A 147 -29.57 12.92 11.52
CA GLU A 147 -28.50 13.42 12.36
C GLU A 147 -27.12 13.12 11.73
N GLN A 148 -26.28 14.15 11.67
CA GLN A 148 -24.92 13.99 11.18
C GLN A 148 -24.09 13.16 12.16
N LEU A 149 -23.50 12.08 11.66
CA LEU A 149 -22.60 11.24 12.44
C LEU A 149 -21.25 11.95 12.71
N PRO A 150 -20.55 11.56 13.79
CA PRO A 150 -19.19 12.01 14.03
C PRO A 150 -18.25 11.78 12.83
N VAL A 151 -17.28 12.69 12.62
CA VAL A 151 -16.32 12.66 11.50
C VAL A 151 -15.60 11.32 11.31
N ILE A 152 -15.45 10.54 12.36
CA ILE A 152 -14.83 9.21 12.28
C ILE A 152 -15.63 8.23 11.39
N TYR A 153 -16.90 8.50 11.14
CA TYR A 153 -17.75 7.71 10.24
C TYR A 153 -17.81 8.26 8.81
N ASN A 154 -17.08 9.34 8.52
CA ASN A 154 -16.92 9.83 7.16
C ASN A 154 -16.27 8.78 6.27
N ASP A 155 -16.51 8.83 4.97
CA ASP A 155 -16.11 7.79 4.03
C ASP A 155 -14.61 7.49 4.06
N ALA A 156 -13.75 8.51 3.99
CA ALA A 156 -12.29 8.29 4.02
C ALA A 156 -11.79 7.84 5.41
N HIS A 157 -12.40 8.32 6.49
CA HIS A 157 -12.07 7.90 7.86
C HIS A 157 -12.46 6.43 8.09
N ALA A 158 -13.64 6.02 7.64
CA ALA A 158 -14.07 4.63 7.71
C ALA A 158 -13.20 3.72 6.84
N ALA A 159 -12.82 4.17 5.64
CA ALA A 159 -11.92 3.44 4.76
C ALA A 159 -10.53 3.23 5.40
N LEU A 160 -9.97 4.28 6.00
CA LEU A 160 -8.70 4.19 6.71
C LEU A 160 -8.77 3.20 7.88
N ARG A 161 -9.83 3.27 8.68
CA ARG A 161 -10.04 2.35 9.81
C ARG A 161 -10.20 0.91 9.34
N GLY A 162 -10.95 0.69 8.26
CA GLY A 162 -11.10 -0.64 7.66
C GLY A 162 -9.76 -1.22 7.17
N PHE A 163 -8.92 -0.39 6.56
CA PHE A 163 -7.57 -0.78 6.16
C PHE A 163 -6.68 -1.12 7.37
N VAL A 164 -6.68 -0.28 8.39
CA VAL A 164 -5.83 -0.50 9.58
C VAL A 164 -6.20 -1.77 10.31
N ASN A 165 -7.51 -2.09 10.39
CA ASN A 165 -8.01 -3.30 11.06
C ASN A 165 -7.79 -4.58 10.25
N SER A 166 -7.37 -4.48 8.98
CA SER A 166 -7.10 -5.65 8.14
C SER A 166 -5.77 -6.31 8.49
N THR A 167 -5.65 -7.60 8.15
CA THR A 167 -4.42 -8.41 8.33
C THR A 167 -3.30 -8.03 7.36
N THR A 168 -3.60 -7.32 6.27
CA THR A 168 -2.62 -6.99 5.22
C THR A 168 -1.44 -6.20 5.78
N ASN A 169 -0.23 -6.62 5.43
CA ASN A 169 0.99 -5.83 5.67
C ASN A 169 1.31 -5.01 4.42
N SER A 170 0.69 -3.85 4.28
CA SER A 170 0.67 -3.10 3.03
C SER A 170 0.61 -1.59 3.27
N SER A 171 0.45 -0.82 2.19
CA SER A 171 0.48 0.64 2.24
C SER A 171 -0.88 1.25 1.94
N VAL A 172 -1.18 2.38 2.58
CA VAL A 172 -2.24 3.27 2.14
C VAL A 172 -1.68 4.35 1.22
N VAL A 173 -2.27 4.48 0.04
CA VAL A 173 -1.96 5.51 -0.95
C VAL A 173 -2.98 6.62 -0.83
N PHE A 174 -2.55 7.81 -0.42
CA PHE A 174 -3.39 9.00 -0.42
C PHE A 174 -3.29 9.73 -1.75
N SER A 175 -4.45 10.01 -2.34
CA SER A 175 -4.58 10.73 -3.61
C SER A 175 -5.52 11.92 -3.49
N ALA A 176 -5.50 12.78 -4.51
CA ALA A 176 -6.33 13.97 -4.62
C ALA A 176 -6.08 15.06 -3.56
N GLY A 177 -4.85 15.16 -3.04
CA GLY A 177 -4.38 16.24 -2.19
C GLY A 177 -4.43 15.94 -0.69
N MET A 178 -4.25 16.98 0.11
CA MET A 178 -4.12 16.88 1.56
C MET A 178 -5.50 16.96 2.25
N ASN A 179 -5.72 16.05 3.22
CA ASN A 179 -6.83 16.15 4.18
C ASN A 179 -6.26 16.15 5.61
N PRO A 180 -6.11 17.34 6.24
CA PRO A 180 -5.50 17.43 7.58
C PRO A 180 -6.25 16.68 8.67
N ARG A 181 -7.60 16.56 8.58
CA ARG A 181 -8.40 15.81 9.56
C ARG A 181 -8.11 14.30 9.45
N LEU A 182 -8.11 13.77 8.24
CA LEU A 182 -7.78 12.36 8.00
C LEU A 182 -6.33 12.03 8.42
N TYR A 183 -5.37 12.93 8.11
CA TYR A 183 -3.98 12.76 8.52
C TYR A 183 -3.81 12.83 10.04
N SER A 184 -4.61 13.66 10.72
CA SER A 184 -4.63 13.68 12.18
C SER A 184 -5.25 12.41 12.78
N TYR A 185 -6.26 11.86 12.12
CA TYR A 185 -6.88 10.62 12.56
C TYR A 185 -5.92 9.42 12.50
N MET A 186 -4.96 9.43 11.56
CA MET A 186 -3.93 8.37 11.49
C MET A 186 -3.10 8.24 12.78
N GLU A 187 -2.92 9.32 13.53
CA GLU A 187 -2.14 9.31 14.77
C GLU A 187 -2.71 8.35 15.83
N THR A 188 -3.99 8.01 15.73
CA THR A 188 -4.67 7.13 16.68
C THR A 188 -4.35 5.64 16.49
N PHE A 189 -3.66 5.28 15.38
CA PHE A 189 -3.41 3.89 15.02
C PHE A 189 -1.94 3.50 15.20
N ASP A 190 -1.68 2.58 16.10
CA ASP A 190 -0.34 2.07 16.37
C ASP A 190 0.32 1.39 15.17
N ALA A 191 -0.46 0.89 14.22
CA ALA A 191 0.03 0.22 13.02
C ALA A 191 0.90 1.10 12.11
N PHE A 192 0.80 2.45 12.22
CA PHE A 192 1.62 3.41 11.47
C PHE A 192 2.89 3.83 12.21
N TYR A 193 3.09 3.37 13.44
CA TYR A 193 4.31 3.64 14.19
C TYR A 193 5.31 2.48 14.06
N PRO A 194 6.61 2.74 14.20
CA PRO A 194 7.61 1.70 14.11
C PRO A 194 7.49 0.72 15.29
N ASN A 195 7.65 -0.57 15.00
CA ASN A 195 7.78 -1.61 16.02
C ASN A 195 9.19 -1.63 16.64
N ALA A 196 9.46 -2.57 17.56
CA ALA A 196 10.76 -2.72 18.21
C ALA A 196 11.95 -2.91 17.23
N ASN A 197 11.69 -3.40 16.02
CA ASN A 197 12.68 -3.58 14.96
C ASN A 197 12.76 -2.40 13.98
N GLY A 198 12.08 -1.28 14.25
CA GLY A 198 12.01 -0.12 13.37
C GLY A 198 11.14 -0.31 12.11
N GLN A 199 10.34 -1.38 12.05
CA GLN A 199 9.48 -1.71 10.91
C GLN A 199 8.06 -1.18 11.11
N PHE A 200 7.42 -0.77 10.02
CA PHE A 200 6.02 -0.31 10.00
C PHE A 200 5.11 -1.43 9.49
N HIS A 201 4.06 -1.74 10.24
CA HIS A 201 3.06 -2.72 9.80
C HIS A 201 2.19 -2.15 8.68
N LYS A 202 1.77 -0.89 8.81
CA LYS A 202 1.08 -0.14 7.75
C LYS A 202 1.98 1.01 7.31
N LYS A 203 2.10 1.20 5.98
CA LYS A 203 2.96 2.23 5.39
C LYS A 203 2.12 3.31 4.73
N ILE A 204 2.71 4.49 4.57
CA ILE A 204 2.06 5.64 3.96
C ILE A 204 2.73 5.95 2.63
N ILE A 205 1.93 6.07 1.58
CA ILE A 205 2.34 6.53 0.25
C ILE A 205 1.55 7.80 -0.07
N LEU A 206 2.25 8.85 -0.48
CA LEU A 206 1.63 10.07 -0.94
C LEU A 206 1.76 10.22 -2.46
N LYS A 207 0.66 10.51 -3.13
CA LYS A 207 0.67 10.96 -4.52
C LYS A 207 0.80 12.47 -4.55
N VAL A 208 1.85 12.96 -5.19
CA VAL A 208 2.21 14.38 -5.24
C VAL A 208 2.57 14.80 -6.65
N SER A 209 2.34 16.09 -6.97
CA SER A 209 2.66 16.67 -8.29
C SER A 209 4.05 17.30 -8.36
N ASP A 210 4.62 17.68 -7.21
CA ASP A 210 5.85 18.45 -7.12
C ASP A 210 6.55 18.28 -5.77
N PHE A 211 7.81 18.70 -5.71
CA PHE A 211 8.65 18.59 -4.52
C PHE A 211 8.12 19.42 -3.33
N ARG A 212 7.60 20.62 -3.59
CA ARG A 212 7.03 21.47 -2.54
C ARG A 212 5.84 20.79 -1.86
N SER A 213 4.95 20.19 -2.65
CA SER A 213 3.81 19.43 -2.14
C SER A 213 4.25 18.23 -1.28
N ALA A 214 5.28 17.49 -1.73
CA ALA A 214 5.87 16.40 -0.96
C ALA A 214 6.42 16.87 0.39
N MET A 215 7.20 17.95 0.39
CA MET A 215 7.79 18.54 1.59
C MET A 215 6.73 18.98 2.59
N ILE A 216 5.69 19.71 2.14
CA ILE A 216 4.61 20.21 3.01
C ILE A 216 3.85 19.05 3.64
N GLN A 217 3.39 18.09 2.83
CA GLN A 217 2.59 16.97 3.32
C GLN A 217 3.41 16.00 4.17
N GLY A 218 4.64 15.70 3.74
CA GLY A 218 5.55 14.82 4.49
C GLY A 218 5.92 15.40 5.85
N ASN A 219 6.26 16.67 5.92
CA ASN A 219 6.57 17.35 7.18
C ASN A 219 5.33 17.45 8.09
N PHE A 220 4.14 17.62 7.54
CA PHE A 220 2.90 17.60 8.32
C PHE A 220 2.71 16.23 9.01
N LEU A 221 2.89 15.14 8.27
CA LEU A 221 2.80 13.78 8.82
C LEU A 221 3.93 13.49 9.81
N ALA A 222 5.17 13.88 9.48
CA ALA A 222 6.33 13.67 10.35
C ALA A 222 6.18 14.36 11.72
N LYS A 223 5.61 15.59 11.77
CA LYS A 223 5.26 16.27 13.02
C LYS A 223 4.27 15.50 13.90
N LYS A 224 3.56 14.55 13.30
CA LYS A 224 2.61 13.65 13.99
C LYS A 224 3.24 12.30 14.37
N GLY A 225 4.51 12.09 14.04
CA GLY A 225 5.21 10.82 14.24
C GLY A 225 4.94 9.78 13.16
N LEU A 226 4.46 10.20 12.00
CA LEU A 226 4.09 9.36 10.88
C LEU A 226 5.11 9.48 9.74
N TRP A 227 5.63 8.35 9.23
CA TRP A 227 6.61 8.31 8.17
C TRP A 227 5.97 8.05 6.80
N VAL A 228 6.30 8.89 5.82
CA VAL A 228 5.95 8.63 4.41
C VAL A 228 7.00 7.71 3.82
N SER A 229 6.61 6.49 3.47
CA SER A 229 7.52 5.47 2.94
C SER A 229 7.76 5.62 1.43
N GLU A 230 6.85 6.29 0.73
CA GLU A 230 6.96 6.50 -0.72
C GLU A 230 6.24 7.77 -1.16
N TYR A 231 6.87 8.52 -2.06
CA TYR A 231 6.21 9.55 -2.85
C TYR A 231 6.04 9.05 -4.28
N ARG A 232 4.78 8.95 -4.73
CA ARG A 232 4.44 8.69 -6.14
C ARG A 232 4.18 10.01 -6.84
N ILE A 233 5.00 10.31 -7.84
CA ILE A 233 4.95 11.57 -8.55
C ILE A 233 4.02 11.41 -9.74
N GLU A 234 2.96 12.21 -9.76
CA GLU A 234 2.04 12.29 -10.89
C GLU A 234 2.25 13.61 -11.63
N SER A 235 2.37 13.53 -12.95
CA SER A 235 2.34 14.75 -13.76
C SER A 235 0.96 15.41 -13.62
N GLY A 236 0.95 16.73 -13.68
CA GLY A 236 -0.27 17.47 -13.64
C GLY A 236 -1.29 17.16 -14.71
N LEU A 237 -0.84 16.71 -15.86
CA LEU A 237 -1.69 16.26 -16.95
C LEU A 237 -2.53 15.02 -16.58
N ASN A 238 -2.01 14.16 -15.69
CA ASN A 238 -2.69 12.95 -15.26
C ASN A 238 -3.69 13.19 -14.11
N CYS A 239 -3.56 14.32 -13.41
CA CYS A 239 -4.42 14.64 -12.27
C CYS A 239 -5.72 15.39 -12.63
N GLY A 240 -6.13 15.39 -13.89
CA GLY A 240 -7.40 15.98 -14.32
C GLY A 240 -7.41 17.51 -14.44
N GLY A 241 -6.28 18.14 -14.72
CA GLY A 241 -6.23 19.52 -15.20
C GLY A 241 -6.43 20.60 -14.15
N HIS A 242 -6.15 20.33 -12.88
CA HIS A 242 -6.13 21.40 -11.88
C HIS A 242 -4.86 22.24 -11.98
N ALA A 243 -5.02 23.54 -11.84
CA ALA A 243 -3.96 24.54 -11.95
C ALA A 243 -2.72 24.13 -11.14
N PHE A 244 -1.59 24.03 -11.84
CA PHE A 244 -0.30 23.82 -11.22
C PHE A 244 0.30 25.18 -10.87
N ALA A 245 0.97 25.21 -9.73
CA ALA A 245 1.69 26.40 -9.30
C ALA A 245 2.91 26.72 -10.20
N THR A 246 3.18 25.87 -11.18
CA THR A 246 4.31 26.00 -12.12
C THR A 246 3.87 25.60 -13.51
N ASP A 247 4.34 26.34 -14.52
CA ASP A 247 3.99 26.18 -15.94
C ASP A 247 4.28 24.76 -16.48
N GLY A 248 3.35 23.82 -16.24
CA GLY A 248 3.26 22.51 -16.90
C GLY A 248 4.56 21.72 -16.99
N PHE A 249 5.30 21.56 -15.90
CA PHE A 249 6.52 20.75 -15.93
C PHE A 249 6.23 19.32 -16.36
N LEU A 250 6.99 18.87 -17.33
CA LEU A 250 7.03 17.46 -17.71
C LEU A 250 7.58 16.65 -16.53
N LEU A 251 7.16 15.38 -16.45
CA LEU A 251 7.52 14.48 -15.36
C LEU A 251 9.04 14.36 -15.15
N GLY A 252 9.84 14.38 -16.23
CA GLY A 252 11.30 14.29 -16.17
C GLY A 252 11.98 15.34 -15.28
N PRO A 253 11.76 16.64 -15.52
CA PRO A 253 12.28 17.70 -14.65
C PRO A 253 11.84 17.60 -13.20
N ILE A 254 10.61 17.18 -12.93
CA ILE A 254 10.11 16.98 -11.57
C ILE A 254 10.88 15.84 -10.89
N LEU A 255 11.04 14.71 -11.57
CA LEU A 255 11.83 13.58 -11.06
C LEU A 255 13.28 13.95 -10.80
N GLU A 256 13.89 14.76 -11.66
CA GLU A 256 15.26 15.27 -11.47
C GLU A 256 15.34 16.16 -10.22
N GLU A 257 14.35 17.02 -9.96
CA GLU A 257 14.30 17.81 -8.73
C GLU A 257 14.25 16.91 -7.49
N PHE A 258 13.39 15.88 -7.50
CA PHE A 258 13.32 14.92 -6.40
C PHE A 258 14.62 14.16 -6.20
N LYS A 259 15.28 13.74 -7.28
CA LYS A 259 16.58 13.06 -7.22
C LYS A 259 17.63 13.94 -6.54
N ASN A 260 17.70 15.21 -6.94
CA ASN A 260 18.71 16.15 -6.43
C ASN A 260 18.45 16.59 -4.97
N LYS A 261 17.16 16.59 -4.55
CA LYS A 261 16.75 17.07 -3.22
C LYS A 261 16.26 15.94 -2.30
N LYS A 262 16.48 14.70 -2.65
CA LYS A 262 15.98 13.55 -1.87
C LYS A 262 16.47 13.59 -0.42
N ASP A 263 17.76 13.91 -0.23
CA ASP A 263 18.35 13.94 1.11
C ASP A 263 17.76 15.08 1.97
N GLU A 264 17.48 16.23 1.35
CA GLU A 264 16.80 17.35 2.04
C GLU A 264 15.41 16.90 2.55
N LEU A 265 14.64 16.20 1.70
CA LEU A 265 13.32 15.69 2.04
C LEU A 265 13.39 14.69 3.20
N ILE A 266 14.36 13.75 3.14
CA ILE A 266 14.58 12.75 4.19
C ILE A 266 14.96 13.41 5.51
N GLN A 267 15.96 14.29 5.51
CA GLN A 267 16.48 14.92 6.73
C GLN A 267 15.43 15.81 7.40
N SER A 268 14.70 16.60 6.62
CA SER A 268 13.62 17.44 7.12
C SER A 268 12.54 16.61 7.81
N ALA A 269 12.06 15.56 7.15
CA ALA A 269 11.01 14.70 7.70
C ALA A 269 11.51 13.89 8.91
N TYR A 270 12.74 13.36 8.86
CA TYR A 270 13.30 12.55 9.94
C TYR A 270 13.52 13.34 11.23
N SER A 271 14.02 14.57 11.14
CA SER A 271 14.18 15.46 12.30
C SER A 271 12.84 15.73 13.01
N LEU A 272 11.77 15.94 12.24
CA LEU A 272 10.41 16.14 12.79
C LEU A 272 9.83 14.84 13.37
N LEU A 273 10.06 13.71 12.68
CA LEU A 273 9.61 12.38 13.10
C LEU A 273 10.18 12.00 14.46
N THR A 274 11.52 12.11 14.62
CA THR A 274 12.21 11.73 15.86
C THR A 274 11.72 12.53 17.06
N ASN A 275 11.55 13.85 16.90
CA ASN A 275 11.01 14.72 17.95
C ASN A 275 9.56 14.32 18.32
N ALA A 276 8.73 14.04 17.32
CA ALA A 276 7.34 13.67 17.53
C ALA A 276 7.22 12.29 18.22
N LEU A 277 8.00 11.29 17.77
CA LEU A 277 8.01 9.96 18.39
C LEU A 277 8.49 10.00 19.83
N ALA A 278 9.56 10.74 20.12
CA ALA A 278 10.07 10.92 21.48
C ALA A 278 9.01 11.57 22.39
N SER A 279 8.32 12.62 21.93
CA SER A 279 7.26 13.28 22.70
C SER A 279 6.04 12.38 22.98
N LYS A 280 5.82 11.36 22.15
CA LYS A 280 4.74 10.38 22.28
C LYS A 280 5.15 9.11 23.01
N ASN A 281 6.38 9.00 23.50
CA ASN A 281 6.96 7.79 24.08
C ASN A 281 6.87 6.58 23.13
N LYS A 282 7.02 6.81 21.83
CA LYS A 282 7.10 5.78 20.79
C LYS A 282 8.55 5.46 20.46
N ILE A 283 8.77 4.32 19.82
CA ILE A 283 10.10 3.88 19.39
C ILE A 283 10.63 4.85 18.33
N VAL A 284 11.83 5.38 18.54
CA VAL A 284 12.51 6.26 17.60
C VAL A 284 13.50 5.44 16.79
N PRO A 285 13.38 5.37 15.46
CA PRO A 285 14.36 4.70 14.61
C PRO A 285 15.74 5.36 14.75
N ASN A 286 16.81 4.57 14.78
CA ASN A 286 18.19 5.08 14.87
C ASN A 286 18.66 5.76 13.56
N GLU A 287 18.06 5.39 12.44
CA GLU A 287 18.34 5.92 11.10
C GLU A 287 17.04 6.27 10.40
N PRO A 288 17.08 7.16 9.39
CA PRO A 288 15.91 7.46 8.60
C PRO A 288 15.34 6.19 7.98
N PRO A 289 14.04 5.89 8.16
CA PRO A 289 13.43 4.77 7.47
C PRO A 289 13.51 4.93 5.94
N VAL A 290 13.46 3.81 5.21
CA VAL A 290 13.55 3.83 3.75
C VAL A 290 12.49 4.72 3.14
N LEU A 291 12.92 5.60 2.21
CA LEU A 291 12.06 6.44 1.38
C LEU A 291 12.24 6.06 -0.09
N LYS A 292 11.12 5.72 -0.75
CA LYS A 292 11.06 5.51 -2.19
C LYS A 292 10.49 6.74 -2.88
N ILE A 293 10.93 6.99 -4.12
CA ILE A 293 10.38 7.99 -5.03
C ILE A 293 10.13 7.29 -6.36
N THR A 294 8.89 7.33 -6.85
CA THR A 294 8.44 6.59 -8.04
C THR A 294 7.63 7.49 -8.97
#